data_d7f4fdd7a3a9f60477ea393ccd8525ea
#
_entry.id   d7f4fdd7a3a9f60477ea393ccd8525ea
#
_cell.length_a   1.000
_cell.length_b   1.000
_cell.length_c   1.000
_cell.angle_alpha   90.00
_cell.angle_beta   90.00
_cell.angle_gamma   90.00
#
_symmetry.space_group_name_H-M   'P 1'
#
loop_
_entity.id
_entity.type
_entity.pdbx_description
1 polymer ?
#
loop_
_entity_poly.entity_id
_entity_poly.type
_entity_poly.pdbx_seq_one_letter_code
_entity_poly.pdbx_strand_id
1 'polypeptide(L)'
;MVKRQRLWVLVVVFCCGAMIALWQLGATGLVDETPPLFAAAGRAMAETGDWLTPRVNGLPRYDKPPLVYWLMAVGYSLPGQASWDPLGSLAARLPSALASIAVMLGLADTLLRWPQSTCRRPAAAALIVALAFGLSPLVIIWSRTAVSDALLCGLLAISLLLQWRRFADPGGQGWWQAWVVLGLAVLAKGPVAVVLTGLTLLLFCWLRRDLAAAWSRLRPLPGLIVTAGVSLPWYALELLVEGKPFWDSFFGYHNLQRFTSVVNDHLQPWWYFGPVMLVAAMPLAPLLLLGLARVPFERRLPPEQSLHQFAGAWLLAVLLLFTTAATKLPSYWLPATPAAALLIGFALDRRDRWLNLAWTGSVVLMSLLAAAFWCSEFWVRLISDPEMPSLADDLLSSGLVMRGAFWFTVAALLALVLWARDAATRALSLQLPLLLFHVTALLPIAGLADQLRQQPVRQAAADMLEHRLPQEPLAMVGRMKPSLHFQTRQVVLFEGRSSGALVNLADRLAHERRRGWQGQPLASSQGSSTVLMVIDTRTSQRPHWQGLRHEELSRFGIYNVWRVDRQRLEQRAAELIRSGVRADWLEPRPERF
;
A
#
# COMPACT_ATOMS: atom_id res chain seq x y z
N MET A 1 -15.83 -28.73 16.26
CA MET A 1 -16.61 -28.09 15.18
C MET A 1 -16.65 -28.99 13.96
N VAL A 2 -17.80 -29.27 13.36
CA VAL A 2 -17.94 -30.17 12.20
C VAL A 2 -17.17 -29.56 11.02
N LYS A 3 -16.36 -30.38 10.30
CA LYS A 3 -15.55 -29.93 9.13
C LYS A 3 -16.36 -29.09 8.14
N ARG A 4 -17.63 -29.41 7.94
CA ARG A 4 -18.56 -28.72 7.05
C ARG A 4 -18.82 -27.26 7.49
N GLN A 5 -19.02 -27.00 8.79
CA GLN A 5 -19.27 -25.65 9.32
C GLN A 5 -18.04 -24.74 9.16
N ARG A 6 -16.84 -25.30 9.40
CA ARG A 6 -15.59 -24.56 9.17
C ARG A 6 -15.44 -24.16 7.70
N LEU A 7 -15.68 -25.08 6.77
CA LEU A 7 -15.59 -24.79 5.34
C LEU A 7 -16.56 -23.67 4.94
N TRP A 8 -17.81 -23.71 5.39
CA TRP A 8 -18.79 -22.66 5.08
C TRP A 8 -18.36 -21.27 5.59
N VAL A 9 -17.83 -21.18 6.81
CA VAL A 9 -17.32 -19.90 7.35
C VAL A 9 -16.16 -19.38 6.50
N LEU A 10 -15.23 -20.25 6.10
CA LEU A 10 -14.11 -19.85 5.25
C LEU A 10 -14.56 -19.40 3.85
N VAL A 11 -15.57 -20.06 3.27
CA VAL A 11 -16.18 -19.62 1.99
C VAL A 11 -16.79 -18.24 2.13
N VAL A 12 -17.57 -17.98 3.19
CA VAL A 12 -18.16 -16.65 3.44
C VAL A 12 -17.06 -15.60 3.63
N VAL A 13 -16.01 -15.90 4.39
CA VAL A 13 -14.86 -14.99 4.57
C VAL A 13 -14.17 -14.72 3.24
N PHE A 14 -13.96 -15.74 2.41
CA PHE A 14 -13.39 -15.58 1.07
C PHE A 14 -14.26 -14.69 0.18
N CYS A 15 -15.58 -14.91 0.14
CA CYS A 15 -16.51 -14.09 -0.64
C CYS A 15 -16.51 -12.62 -0.18
N CYS A 16 -16.52 -12.38 1.13
CA CYS A 16 -16.40 -11.02 1.67
C CYS A 16 -15.04 -10.40 1.32
N GLY A 17 -13.96 -11.15 1.47
CA GLY A 17 -12.61 -10.70 1.11
C GLY A 17 -12.47 -10.39 -0.38
N ALA A 18 -13.04 -11.23 -1.25
CA ALA A 18 -13.08 -10.99 -2.69
C ALA A 18 -13.89 -9.73 -3.03
N MET A 19 -15.04 -9.53 -2.37
CA MET A 19 -15.84 -8.31 -2.53
C MET A 19 -15.08 -7.06 -2.08
N ILE A 20 -14.34 -7.10 -0.99
CA ILE A 20 -13.56 -5.96 -0.47
C ILE A 20 -12.35 -5.67 -1.37
N ALA A 21 -11.58 -6.71 -1.72
CA ALA A 21 -10.27 -6.51 -2.31
C ALA A 21 -10.22 -6.70 -3.83
N LEU A 22 -11.08 -7.56 -4.44
CA LEU A 22 -11.04 -7.87 -5.87
C LEU A 22 -12.12 -7.16 -6.68
N TRP A 23 -13.27 -6.81 -6.07
CA TRP A 23 -14.37 -6.18 -6.80
C TRP A 23 -13.90 -4.88 -7.47
N GLN A 24 -14.03 -4.78 -8.80
CA GLN A 24 -13.57 -3.63 -9.60
C GLN A 24 -12.08 -3.25 -9.37
N LEU A 25 -11.20 -4.22 -9.08
CA LEU A 25 -9.79 -3.94 -8.77
C LEU A 25 -9.04 -3.32 -9.95
N GLY A 26 -9.38 -3.70 -11.18
CA GLY A 26 -8.80 -3.18 -12.43
C GLY A 26 -9.56 -2.01 -13.05
N ALA A 27 -10.67 -1.52 -12.44
CA ALA A 27 -11.54 -0.51 -13.05
C ALA A 27 -10.95 0.92 -13.04
N THR A 28 -9.92 1.18 -12.24
CA THR A 28 -9.27 2.48 -12.12
C THR A 28 -7.78 2.37 -12.43
N GLY A 29 -7.17 3.44 -12.95
CA GLY A 29 -5.72 3.52 -13.17
C GLY A 29 -4.91 3.46 -11.87
N LEU A 30 -3.59 3.37 -12.00
CA LEU A 30 -2.68 3.41 -10.86
C LEU A 30 -2.55 4.85 -10.36
N VAL A 31 -2.72 5.04 -9.06
CA VAL A 31 -2.59 6.37 -8.42
C VAL A 31 -1.12 6.74 -8.29
N ASP A 32 -0.74 7.89 -8.86
CA ASP A 32 0.62 8.41 -8.68
C ASP A 32 0.90 8.79 -7.20
N GLU A 33 2.14 8.74 -6.76
CA GLU A 33 3.38 8.59 -7.56
C GLU A 33 3.94 7.17 -7.54
N THR A 34 3.88 6.47 -6.42
CA THR A 34 4.63 5.23 -6.16
C THR A 34 4.08 3.99 -6.89
N PRO A 35 2.76 3.70 -6.94
CA PRO A 35 2.20 2.52 -7.59
C PRO A 35 2.60 2.31 -9.06
N PRO A 36 2.63 3.34 -9.92
CA PRO A 36 3.09 3.17 -11.30
C PRO A 36 4.54 2.73 -11.43
N LEU A 37 5.42 3.14 -10.49
CA LEU A 37 6.82 2.74 -10.47
C LEU A 37 6.97 1.24 -10.18
N PHE A 38 6.17 0.71 -9.25
CA PHE A 38 6.14 -0.74 -8.98
C PHE A 38 5.62 -1.52 -10.19
N ALA A 39 4.53 -1.05 -10.76
CA ALA A 39 3.91 -1.68 -11.93
C ALA A 39 4.84 -1.64 -13.15
N ALA A 40 5.54 -0.52 -13.40
CA ALA A 40 6.50 -0.37 -14.47
C ALA A 40 7.67 -1.36 -14.31
N ALA A 41 8.23 -1.49 -13.10
CA ALA A 41 9.28 -2.46 -12.84
C ALA A 41 8.82 -3.91 -13.08
N GLY A 42 7.65 -4.29 -12.55
CA GLY A 42 7.10 -5.63 -12.78
C GLY A 42 6.80 -5.92 -14.27
N ARG A 43 6.26 -4.93 -15.00
CA ARG A 43 6.01 -5.07 -16.43
C ARG A 43 7.31 -5.15 -17.22
N ALA A 44 8.32 -4.34 -16.89
CA ALA A 44 9.62 -4.39 -17.52
C ALA A 44 10.28 -5.77 -17.36
N MET A 45 10.22 -6.37 -16.15
CA MET A 45 10.69 -7.73 -15.91
C MET A 45 10.00 -8.76 -16.83
N ALA A 46 8.68 -8.66 -16.98
CA ALA A 46 7.91 -9.57 -17.84
C ALA A 46 8.28 -9.44 -19.34
N GLU A 47 8.51 -8.21 -19.79
CA GLU A 47 8.76 -7.90 -21.21
C GLU A 47 10.24 -8.10 -21.60
N THR A 48 11.18 -7.85 -20.68
CA THR A 48 12.63 -7.97 -20.97
C THR A 48 13.21 -9.34 -20.62
N GLY A 49 12.54 -10.09 -19.72
CA GLY A 49 13.09 -11.33 -19.15
C GLY A 49 14.18 -11.10 -18.08
N ASP A 50 14.48 -9.88 -17.68
CA ASP A 50 15.37 -9.56 -16.55
C ASP A 50 14.60 -9.62 -15.24
N TRP A 51 14.60 -10.79 -14.60
CA TRP A 51 13.93 -11.04 -13.34
C TRP A 51 14.80 -10.76 -12.10
N LEU A 52 16.05 -10.34 -12.31
CA LEU A 52 16.96 -10.08 -11.20
C LEU A 52 16.85 -8.64 -10.71
N THR A 53 17.16 -7.66 -11.58
CA THR A 53 17.21 -6.25 -11.23
C THR A 53 15.92 -5.52 -11.64
N PRO A 54 15.11 -5.02 -10.69
CA PRO A 54 13.97 -4.16 -11.04
C PRO A 54 14.44 -2.89 -11.75
N ARG A 55 13.84 -2.54 -12.88
CA ARG A 55 14.18 -1.32 -13.63
C ARG A 55 12.95 -0.46 -13.88
N VAL A 56 13.10 0.84 -13.73
CA VAL A 56 12.06 1.84 -14.01
C VAL A 56 12.69 2.96 -14.82
N ASN A 57 12.05 3.34 -15.91
CA ASN A 57 12.48 4.46 -16.75
C ASN A 57 13.94 4.33 -17.23
N GLY A 58 14.37 3.08 -17.50
CA GLY A 58 15.73 2.76 -17.95
C GLY A 58 16.80 2.76 -16.87
N LEU A 59 16.44 2.91 -15.60
CA LEU A 59 17.37 2.91 -14.46
C LEU A 59 17.05 1.77 -13.49
N PRO A 60 18.06 1.18 -12.82
CA PRO A 60 17.84 0.21 -11.74
C PRO A 60 17.07 0.84 -10.59
N ARG A 61 16.18 0.05 -9.96
CA ARG A 61 15.37 0.47 -8.82
C ARG A 61 15.66 -0.39 -7.60
N TYR A 62 16.44 0.14 -6.67
CA TYR A 62 16.91 -0.60 -5.50
C TYR A 62 16.09 -0.36 -4.22
N ASP A 63 14.91 0.26 -4.31
CA ASP A 63 14.14 0.66 -3.13
C ASP A 63 13.44 -0.51 -2.41
N LYS A 64 13.14 -1.60 -3.12
CA LYS A 64 12.47 -2.78 -2.58
C LYS A 64 13.03 -4.07 -3.16
N PRO A 65 12.96 -5.18 -2.37
CA PRO A 65 13.28 -6.52 -2.84
C PRO A 65 12.28 -7.03 -3.89
N PRO A 66 12.57 -8.14 -4.58
CA PRO A 66 11.95 -8.47 -5.87
C PRO A 66 10.54 -9.08 -5.78
N LEU A 67 10.11 -9.63 -4.66
CA LEU A 67 8.92 -10.49 -4.63
C LEU A 67 7.66 -9.79 -5.17
N VAL A 68 7.47 -8.52 -4.84
CA VAL A 68 6.31 -7.76 -5.33
C VAL A 68 6.36 -7.58 -6.84
N TYR A 69 7.55 -7.31 -7.39
CA TYR A 69 7.76 -7.17 -8.83
C TYR A 69 7.59 -8.50 -9.55
N TRP A 70 8.11 -9.60 -9.01
CA TRP A 70 7.92 -10.94 -9.56
C TRP A 70 6.45 -11.32 -9.65
N LEU A 71 5.67 -11.07 -8.60
CA LEU A 71 4.24 -11.38 -8.60
C LEU A 71 3.47 -10.52 -9.62
N MET A 72 3.83 -9.24 -9.76
CA MET A 72 3.27 -8.37 -10.80
C MET A 72 3.69 -8.85 -12.20
N ALA A 73 4.98 -9.20 -12.38
CA ALA A 73 5.50 -9.69 -13.65
C ALA A 73 4.81 -10.97 -14.11
N VAL A 74 4.53 -11.91 -13.20
CA VAL A 74 3.71 -13.10 -13.51
C VAL A 74 2.35 -12.68 -14.06
N GLY A 75 1.67 -11.70 -13.44
CA GLY A 75 0.42 -11.16 -13.95
C GLY A 75 0.54 -10.56 -15.36
N TYR A 76 1.59 -9.77 -15.58
CA TYR A 76 1.85 -9.16 -16.90
C TYR A 76 2.28 -10.15 -17.97
N SER A 77 2.83 -11.30 -17.60
CA SER A 77 3.23 -12.38 -18.53
C SER A 77 2.07 -13.28 -18.98
N LEU A 78 0.88 -13.13 -18.36
CA LEU A 78 -0.27 -13.98 -18.70
C LEU A 78 -0.80 -13.64 -20.10
N PRO A 79 -1.19 -14.66 -20.90
CA PRO A 79 -1.72 -14.47 -22.24
C PRO A 79 -2.92 -13.52 -22.28
N GLY A 80 -2.96 -12.64 -23.26
CA GLY A 80 -4.07 -11.71 -23.47
C GLY A 80 -4.18 -10.61 -22.40
N GLN A 81 -3.11 -10.33 -21.64
CA GLN A 81 -3.13 -9.36 -20.54
C GLN A 81 -3.74 -8.02 -20.92
N ALA A 82 -3.43 -7.47 -22.08
CA ALA A 82 -3.98 -6.21 -22.57
C ALA A 82 -5.51 -6.23 -22.75
N SER A 83 -6.12 -7.40 -22.98
CA SER A 83 -7.57 -7.55 -23.15
C SER A 83 -8.33 -7.62 -21.82
N TRP A 84 -7.80 -8.37 -20.83
CA TRP A 84 -8.48 -8.52 -19.55
C TRP A 84 -8.05 -7.50 -18.49
N ASP A 85 -6.93 -6.79 -18.69
CA ASP A 85 -6.45 -5.71 -17.83
C ASP A 85 -5.91 -4.54 -18.70
N PRO A 86 -6.79 -3.82 -19.42
CA PRO A 86 -6.36 -2.78 -20.36
C PRO A 86 -5.63 -1.60 -19.69
N LEU A 87 -5.92 -1.33 -18.43
CA LEU A 87 -5.22 -0.31 -17.64
C LEU A 87 -3.91 -0.81 -17.02
N GLY A 88 -3.64 -2.12 -17.03
CA GLY A 88 -2.50 -2.73 -16.37
C GLY A 88 -2.52 -2.62 -14.85
N SER A 89 -3.64 -2.26 -14.28
CA SER A 89 -3.78 -2.00 -12.84
C SER A 89 -4.23 -3.22 -12.05
N LEU A 90 -4.93 -4.17 -12.68
CA LEU A 90 -5.36 -5.41 -12.03
C LEU A 90 -4.14 -6.28 -11.71
N ALA A 91 -3.28 -6.57 -12.68
CA ALA A 91 -2.06 -7.35 -12.49
C ALA A 91 -1.16 -6.74 -11.41
N ALA A 92 -1.02 -5.40 -11.39
CA ALA A 92 -0.22 -4.70 -10.40
C ALA A 92 -0.78 -4.78 -8.98
N ARG A 93 -2.11 -4.74 -8.80
CA ARG A 93 -2.78 -4.72 -7.49
C ARG A 93 -3.06 -6.11 -6.93
N LEU A 94 -3.10 -7.13 -7.78
CA LEU A 94 -3.46 -8.49 -7.42
C LEU A 94 -2.64 -9.07 -6.24
N PRO A 95 -1.31 -8.87 -6.15
CA PRO A 95 -0.52 -9.35 -5.01
C PRO A 95 -1.00 -8.79 -3.66
N SER A 96 -1.32 -7.49 -3.60
CA SER A 96 -1.84 -6.81 -2.40
C SER A 96 -3.22 -7.33 -1.99
N ALA A 97 -4.11 -7.52 -2.97
CA ALA A 97 -5.46 -8.02 -2.75
C ALA A 97 -5.45 -9.46 -2.23
N LEU A 98 -4.71 -10.35 -2.89
CA LEU A 98 -4.61 -11.77 -2.49
C LEU A 98 -3.95 -11.93 -1.12
N ALA A 99 -2.92 -11.14 -0.80
CA ALA A 99 -2.29 -11.13 0.51
C ALA A 99 -3.31 -10.76 1.62
N SER A 100 -4.15 -9.76 1.38
CA SER A 100 -5.18 -9.33 2.34
C SER A 100 -6.27 -10.40 2.54
N ILE A 101 -6.72 -11.05 1.47
CA ILE A 101 -7.67 -12.18 1.54
C ILE A 101 -7.04 -13.35 2.33
N ALA A 102 -5.77 -13.65 2.10
CA ALA A 102 -5.05 -14.70 2.82
C ALA A 102 -5.00 -14.41 4.33
N VAL A 103 -4.81 -13.15 4.75
CA VAL A 103 -4.89 -12.76 6.16
C VAL A 103 -6.29 -13.01 6.73
N MET A 104 -7.35 -12.58 6.03
CA MET A 104 -8.73 -12.81 6.48
C MET A 104 -9.00 -14.29 6.71
N LEU A 105 -8.61 -15.14 5.76
CA LEU A 105 -8.73 -16.58 5.86
C LEU A 105 -7.85 -17.17 6.98
N GLY A 106 -6.61 -16.70 7.11
CA GLY A 106 -5.67 -17.13 8.14
C GLY A 106 -6.17 -16.83 9.57
N LEU A 107 -6.70 -15.64 9.80
CA LEU A 107 -7.32 -15.23 11.06
C LEU A 107 -8.54 -16.09 11.39
N ALA A 108 -9.47 -16.21 10.44
CA ALA A 108 -10.67 -17.02 10.59
C ALA A 108 -10.34 -18.50 10.87
N ASP A 109 -9.46 -19.10 10.07
CA ASP A 109 -9.04 -20.49 10.21
C ASP A 109 -8.34 -20.75 11.55
N THR A 110 -7.54 -19.79 12.05
CA THR A 110 -6.90 -19.90 13.36
C THR A 110 -7.93 -19.98 14.48
N LEU A 111 -8.90 -19.07 14.50
CA LEU A 111 -9.96 -19.06 15.51
C LEU A 111 -10.88 -20.26 15.43
N LEU A 112 -11.10 -20.83 14.24
CA LEU A 112 -11.93 -22.02 14.05
C LEU A 112 -11.23 -23.31 14.48
N ARG A 113 -9.91 -23.39 14.35
CA ARG A 113 -9.13 -24.56 14.77
C ARG A 113 -8.81 -24.54 16.26
N TRP A 114 -8.52 -23.37 16.80
CA TRP A 114 -8.20 -23.15 18.22
C TRP A 114 -9.19 -22.18 18.86
N PRO A 115 -10.44 -22.64 19.11
CA PRO A 115 -11.42 -21.81 19.79
C PRO A 115 -10.91 -21.42 21.17
N GLN A 116 -10.94 -20.13 21.47
CA GLN A 116 -10.54 -19.67 22.81
C GLN A 116 -11.67 -19.96 23.81
N SER A 117 -11.30 -20.32 25.04
CA SER A 117 -12.25 -20.78 26.07
C SER A 117 -13.31 -19.71 26.40
N THR A 118 -13.00 -18.45 26.22
CA THR A 118 -13.92 -17.34 26.42
C THR A 118 -14.91 -17.15 25.28
N CYS A 119 -14.61 -17.73 24.08
CA CYS A 119 -15.40 -17.53 22.86
C CYS A 119 -16.57 -18.53 22.75
N ARG A 120 -17.78 -18.05 22.99
CA ARG A 120 -19.01 -18.89 22.95
C ARG A 120 -19.44 -19.29 21.54
N ARG A 121 -19.06 -18.51 20.50
CA ARG A 121 -19.47 -18.71 19.10
C ARG A 121 -18.26 -18.57 18.16
N PRO A 122 -17.44 -19.59 18.02
CA PRO A 122 -16.20 -19.52 17.23
C PRO A 122 -16.41 -19.10 15.77
N ALA A 123 -17.51 -19.54 15.14
CA ALA A 123 -17.84 -19.16 13.77
C ALA A 123 -18.11 -17.66 13.63
N ALA A 124 -18.88 -17.09 14.55
CA ALA A 124 -19.16 -15.65 14.55
C ALA A 124 -17.90 -14.82 14.85
N ALA A 125 -17.09 -15.27 15.82
CA ALA A 125 -15.82 -14.61 16.14
C ALA A 125 -14.86 -14.61 14.95
N ALA A 126 -14.74 -15.74 14.24
CA ALA A 126 -13.93 -15.85 13.04
C ALA A 126 -14.38 -14.85 11.94
N LEU A 127 -15.69 -14.72 11.73
CA LEU A 127 -16.26 -13.79 10.76
C LEU A 127 -16.03 -12.33 11.18
N ILE A 128 -16.29 -11.99 12.44
CA ILE A 128 -16.09 -10.65 12.98
C ILE A 128 -14.63 -10.20 12.83
N VAL A 129 -13.69 -11.06 13.21
CA VAL A 129 -12.25 -10.77 13.14
C VAL A 129 -11.80 -10.60 11.70
N ALA A 130 -12.22 -11.50 10.79
CA ALA A 130 -11.91 -11.38 9.37
C ALA A 130 -12.44 -10.07 8.77
N LEU A 131 -13.69 -9.71 9.08
CA LEU A 131 -14.30 -8.47 8.60
C LEU A 131 -13.71 -7.22 9.30
N ALA A 132 -13.36 -7.30 10.59
CA ALA A 132 -12.69 -6.18 11.27
C ALA A 132 -11.34 -5.86 10.65
N PHE A 133 -10.60 -6.88 10.21
CA PHE A 133 -9.39 -6.68 9.42
C PHE A 133 -9.72 -6.13 8.02
N GLY A 134 -10.56 -6.81 7.24
CA GLY A 134 -10.82 -6.46 5.84
C GLY A 134 -11.47 -5.09 5.64
N LEU A 135 -12.34 -4.67 6.57
CA LEU A 135 -13.03 -3.37 6.56
C LEU A 135 -12.25 -2.26 7.28
N SER A 136 -11.07 -2.54 7.80
CA SER A 136 -10.18 -1.49 8.29
C SER A 136 -9.90 -0.48 7.16
N PRO A 137 -10.10 0.84 7.38
CA PRO A 137 -9.80 1.86 6.36
C PRO A 137 -8.40 1.73 5.78
N LEU A 138 -7.42 1.41 6.63
CA LEU A 138 -6.05 1.21 6.21
C LEU A 138 -5.90 -0.02 5.30
N VAL A 139 -6.54 -1.14 5.65
CA VAL A 139 -6.50 -2.38 4.84
C VAL A 139 -7.21 -2.19 3.51
N ILE A 140 -8.36 -1.52 3.48
CA ILE A 140 -9.08 -1.20 2.24
C ILE A 140 -8.17 -0.46 1.26
N ILE A 141 -7.46 0.58 1.72
CA ILE A 141 -6.58 1.38 0.87
C ILE A 141 -5.42 0.52 0.35
N TRP A 142 -4.69 -0.14 1.24
CA TRP A 142 -3.45 -0.84 0.86
C TRP A 142 -3.70 -2.19 0.17
N SER A 143 -4.82 -2.88 0.40
CA SER A 143 -5.18 -4.08 -0.35
C SER A 143 -5.45 -3.81 -1.84
N ARG A 144 -5.75 -2.55 -2.19
CA ARG A 144 -6.05 -2.10 -3.55
C ARG A 144 -4.97 -1.21 -4.14
N THR A 145 -3.82 -1.11 -3.47
CA THR A 145 -2.68 -0.30 -3.91
C THR A 145 -1.54 -1.20 -4.38
N ALA A 146 -0.95 -0.87 -5.54
CA ALA A 146 0.12 -1.64 -6.16
C ALA A 146 1.50 -1.30 -5.54
N VAL A 147 1.70 -1.69 -4.28
CA VAL A 147 2.96 -1.53 -3.53
C VAL A 147 3.22 -2.74 -2.65
N SER A 148 4.39 -2.81 -2.01
CA SER A 148 4.80 -3.96 -1.20
C SER A 148 4.19 -4.04 0.20
N ASP A 149 3.49 -3.00 0.68
CA ASP A 149 3.04 -2.88 2.08
C ASP A 149 2.02 -3.94 2.48
N ALA A 150 0.97 -4.15 1.66
CA ALA A 150 -0.04 -5.17 1.92
C ALA A 150 0.54 -6.58 1.77
N LEU A 151 1.46 -6.79 0.83
CA LEU A 151 2.15 -8.08 0.66
C LEU A 151 3.00 -8.40 1.89
N LEU A 152 3.80 -7.44 2.40
CA LEU A 152 4.52 -7.60 3.66
C LEU A 152 3.57 -7.92 4.81
N CYS A 153 2.48 -7.14 4.98
CA CYS A 153 1.49 -7.37 6.03
C CYS A 153 0.93 -8.78 5.95
N GLY A 154 0.57 -9.24 4.76
CA GLY A 154 0.03 -10.57 4.52
C GLY A 154 0.99 -11.69 4.89
N LEU A 155 2.21 -11.65 4.36
CA LEU A 155 3.22 -12.67 4.61
C LEU A 155 3.66 -12.67 6.09
N LEU A 156 3.86 -11.49 6.69
CA LEU A 156 4.18 -11.36 8.10
C LEU A 156 3.06 -11.93 8.99
N ALA A 157 1.79 -11.58 8.69
CA ALA A 157 0.65 -12.08 9.44
C ALA A 157 0.52 -13.60 9.36
N ILE A 158 0.65 -14.18 8.16
CA ILE A 158 0.61 -15.64 7.99
C ILE A 158 1.78 -16.30 8.72
N SER A 159 3.00 -15.75 8.60
CA SER A 159 4.15 -16.25 9.35
C SER A 159 3.91 -16.25 10.85
N LEU A 160 3.46 -15.12 11.43
CA LEU A 160 3.18 -15.00 12.86
C LEU A 160 2.04 -15.94 13.33
N LEU A 161 0.96 -16.07 12.55
CA LEU A 161 -0.11 -17.02 12.83
C LEU A 161 0.39 -18.47 12.80
N LEU A 162 1.23 -18.84 11.83
CA LEU A 162 1.84 -20.18 11.75
C LEU A 162 2.78 -20.41 12.94
N GLN A 163 3.56 -19.42 13.37
CA GLN A 163 4.41 -19.51 14.55
C GLN A 163 3.58 -19.72 15.83
N TRP A 164 2.50 -18.94 16.00
CA TRP A 164 1.61 -19.14 17.13
C TRP A 164 0.92 -20.52 17.09
N ARG A 165 0.45 -20.98 15.92
CA ARG A 165 -0.14 -22.33 15.74
C ARG A 165 0.86 -23.41 16.12
N ARG A 166 2.12 -23.27 15.71
CA ARG A 166 3.20 -24.19 16.08
C ARG A 166 3.49 -24.15 17.58
N PHE A 167 3.41 -23.00 18.20
CA PHE A 167 3.53 -22.85 19.65
C PHE A 167 2.37 -23.53 20.37
N ALA A 168 1.14 -23.35 19.90
CA ALA A 168 -0.07 -23.95 20.47
C ALA A 168 -0.11 -25.47 20.33
N ASP A 169 0.23 -25.99 19.14
CA ASP A 169 0.22 -27.42 18.80
C ASP A 169 1.51 -27.81 18.06
N PRO A 170 2.54 -28.29 18.79
CA PRO A 170 3.82 -28.68 18.18
C PRO A 170 3.74 -29.87 17.23
N GLY A 171 2.68 -30.70 17.29
CA GLY A 171 2.47 -31.83 16.42
C GLY A 171 1.72 -31.50 15.12
N GLY A 172 0.98 -30.40 15.10
CA GLY A 172 -0.02 -30.12 14.07
C GLY A 172 0.51 -29.65 12.71
N GLN A 173 1.73 -29.13 12.63
CA GLN A 173 2.32 -28.62 11.37
C GLN A 173 3.85 -28.59 11.40
N GLY A 174 4.46 -28.52 10.21
CA GLY A 174 5.92 -28.39 10.07
C GLY A 174 6.46 -27.11 10.69
N TRP A 175 7.52 -27.21 11.48
CA TRP A 175 8.14 -26.05 12.13
C TRP A 175 8.74 -25.03 11.13
N TRP A 176 9.13 -25.48 9.96
CA TRP A 176 9.81 -24.68 8.92
C TRP A 176 8.87 -23.77 8.12
N GLN A 177 7.57 -24.08 8.04
CA GLN A 177 6.60 -23.39 7.20
C GLN A 177 6.51 -21.88 7.52
N ALA A 178 6.45 -21.54 8.81
CA ALA A 178 6.41 -20.15 9.25
C ALA A 178 7.65 -19.37 8.85
N TRP A 179 8.81 -20.03 8.86
CA TRP A 179 10.10 -19.43 8.54
C TRP A 179 10.31 -19.26 7.03
N VAL A 180 9.78 -20.16 6.20
CA VAL A 180 9.73 -19.97 4.74
C VAL A 180 8.90 -18.74 4.40
N VAL A 181 7.70 -18.62 4.99
CA VAL A 181 6.84 -17.45 4.78
C VAL A 181 7.52 -16.16 5.27
N LEU A 182 8.28 -16.22 6.36
CA LEU A 182 9.10 -15.08 6.82
C LEU A 182 10.17 -14.71 5.79
N GLY A 183 10.83 -15.68 5.17
CA GLY A 183 11.79 -15.44 4.09
C GLY A 183 11.15 -14.73 2.89
N LEU A 184 9.92 -15.12 2.52
CA LEU A 184 9.15 -14.42 1.50
C LEU A 184 8.78 -12.99 1.96
N ALA A 185 8.47 -12.77 3.23
CA ALA A 185 8.22 -11.43 3.77
C ALA A 185 9.48 -10.54 3.71
N VAL A 186 10.66 -11.11 3.91
CA VAL A 186 11.96 -10.42 3.69
C VAL A 186 12.12 -10.05 2.21
N LEU A 187 11.78 -10.94 1.28
CA LEU A 187 11.78 -10.64 -0.17
C LEU A 187 10.69 -9.66 -0.61
N ALA A 188 9.68 -9.39 0.23
CA ALA A 188 8.65 -8.38 -0.07
C ALA A 188 9.06 -6.95 0.34
N LYS A 189 9.76 -6.79 1.47
CA LYS A 189 10.10 -5.43 1.97
C LYS A 189 11.42 -5.32 2.74
N GLY A 190 12.16 -6.40 2.89
CA GLY A 190 13.48 -6.40 3.52
C GLY A 190 13.51 -6.85 4.98
N PRO A 191 14.60 -6.56 5.71
CA PRO A 191 14.88 -7.10 7.05
C PRO A 191 13.85 -6.74 8.12
N VAL A 192 13.04 -5.71 7.93
CA VAL A 192 11.98 -5.29 8.87
C VAL A 192 11.04 -6.43 9.25
N ALA A 193 10.82 -7.39 8.35
CA ALA A 193 9.99 -8.57 8.62
C ALA A 193 10.58 -9.44 9.75
N VAL A 194 11.90 -9.65 9.74
CA VAL A 194 12.62 -10.42 10.79
C VAL A 194 12.57 -9.66 12.11
N VAL A 195 12.81 -8.34 12.08
CA VAL A 195 12.80 -7.50 13.28
C VAL A 195 11.42 -7.51 13.95
N LEU A 196 10.34 -7.32 13.19
CA LEU A 196 8.96 -7.35 13.71
C LEU A 196 8.60 -8.73 14.27
N THR A 197 8.98 -9.80 13.58
CA THR A 197 8.76 -11.16 14.06
C THR A 197 9.52 -11.42 15.35
N GLY A 198 10.82 -11.11 15.38
CA GLY A 198 11.66 -11.27 16.56
C GLY A 198 11.12 -10.50 17.76
N LEU A 199 10.77 -9.23 17.58
CA LEU A 199 10.22 -8.39 18.64
C LEU A 199 8.87 -8.91 19.14
N THR A 200 7.99 -9.37 18.25
CA THR A 200 6.70 -9.98 18.62
C THR A 200 6.91 -11.23 19.47
N LEU A 201 7.80 -12.13 19.06
CA LEU A 201 8.07 -13.36 19.80
C LEU A 201 8.75 -13.08 21.14
N LEU A 202 9.68 -12.13 21.21
CA LEU A 202 10.33 -11.74 22.46
C LEU A 202 9.32 -11.16 23.44
N LEU A 203 8.46 -10.24 23.01
CA LEU A 203 7.40 -9.68 23.86
C LEU A 203 6.40 -10.75 24.30
N PHE A 204 6.02 -11.67 23.42
CA PHE A 204 5.14 -12.79 23.77
C PHE A 204 5.78 -13.72 24.82
N CYS A 205 7.06 -14.08 24.64
CA CYS A 205 7.80 -14.87 25.62
C CYS A 205 7.95 -14.15 26.95
N TRP A 206 8.19 -12.85 26.92
CA TRP A 206 8.29 -12.01 28.12
C TRP A 206 6.98 -11.97 28.90
N LEU A 207 5.85 -11.74 28.20
CA LEU A 207 4.50 -11.76 28.82
C LEU A 207 4.17 -13.10 29.48
N ARG A 208 4.59 -14.21 28.87
CA ARG A 208 4.34 -15.57 29.37
C ARG A 208 5.40 -16.05 30.36
N ARG A 209 6.58 -15.44 30.39
CA ARG A 209 7.77 -15.95 31.08
C ARG A 209 8.11 -17.41 30.75
N ASP A 210 7.97 -17.77 29.49
CA ASP A 210 8.12 -19.15 28.98
C ASP A 210 9.00 -19.16 27.72
N LEU A 211 10.23 -18.67 27.86
CA LEU A 211 11.20 -18.61 26.78
C LEU A 211 11.64 -20.02 26.34
N ALA A 212 11.79 -20.96 27.29
CA ALA A 212 12.26 -22.30 27.01
C ALA A 212 11.27 -23.09 26.12
N ALA A 213 9.96 -23.02 26.41
CA ALA A 213 8.95 -23.65 25.58
C ALA A 213 8.87 -23.02 24.19
N ALA A 214 8.97 -21.68 24.09
CA ALA A 214 9.01 -21.02 22.80
C ALA A 214 10.24 -21.44 21.98
N TRP A 215 11.41 -21.49 22.60
CA TRP A 215 12.65 -21.90 21.94
C TRP A 215 12.57 -23.32 21.39
N SER A 216 12.11 -24.29 22.19
CA SER A 216 12.00 -25.69 21.77
C SER A 216 10.94 -25.91 20.70
N ARG A 217 9.79 -25.22 20.78
CA ARG A 217 8.66 -25.39 19.85
C ARG A 217 8.87 -24.68 18.52
N LEU A 218 9.36 -23.45 18.53
CA LEU A 218 9.52 -22.59 17.36
C LEU A 218 10.84 -22.82 16.61
N ARG A 219 11.87 -23.37 17.28
CA ARG A 219 13.19 -23.64 16.71
C ARG A 219 13.79 -22.43 16.01
N PRO A 220 14.02 -21.29 16.69
CA PRO A 220 14.36 -20.02 16.04
C PRO A 220 15.67 -20.06 15.25
N LEU A 221 16.73 -20.74 15.74
CA LEU A 221 18.00 -20.81 15.00
C LEU A 221 17.88 -21.57 13.67
N PRO A 222 17.37 -22.83 13.63
CA PRO A 222 17.09 -23.48 12.36
C PRO A 222 16.10 -22.70 11.49
N GLY A 223 15.13 -22.02 12.11
CA GLY A 223 14.17 -21.19 11.41
C GLY A 223 14.81 -19.99 10.69
N LEU A 224 15.73 -19.28 11.35
CA LEU A 224 16.47 -18.19 10.72
C LEU A 224 17.34 -18.69 9.55
N ILE A 225 17.93 -19.90 9.64
CA ILE A 225 18.64 -20.52 8.52
C ILE A 225 17.69 -20.76 7.33
N VAL A 226 16.47 -21.29 7.58
CA VAL A 226 15.45 -21.44 6.53
C VAL A 226 15.08 -20.09 5.93
N THR A 227 14.83 -19.07 6.76
CA THR A 227 14.51 -17.70 6.31
C THR A 227 15.63 -17.13 5.45
N ALA A 228 16.89 -17.28 5.88
CA ALA A 228 18.07 -16.88 5.15
C ALA A 228 18.20 -17.62 3.81
N GLY A 229 18.00 -18.94 3.80
CA GLY A 229 18.03 -19.76 2.59
C GLY A 229 17.00 -19.35 1.54
N VAL A 230 15.83 -18.86 1.97
CA VAL A 230 14.79 -18.35 1.06
C VAL A 230 15.13 -16.94 0.56
N SER A 231 15.64 -16.07 1.43
CA SER A 231 15.74 -14.63 1.11
C SER A 231 17.12 -14.22 0.59
N LEU A 232 18.24 -14.69 1.17
CA LEU A 232 19.57 -14.20 0.86
C LEU A 232 20.08 -14.47 -0.57
N PRO A 233 19.66 -15.57 -1.26
CA PRO A 233 20.15 -15.80 -2.63
C PRO A 233 19.94 -14.63 -3.57
N TRP A 234 18.77 -13.98 -3.54
CA TRP A 234 18.52 -12.81 -4.38
C TRP A 234 19.42 -11.63 -3.98
N TYR A 235 19.57 -11.33 -2.70
CA TYR A 235 20.43 -10.22 -2.25
C TYR A 235 21.90 -10.44 -2.65
N ALA A 236 22.37 -11.68 -2.58
CA ALA A 236 23.73 -12.03 -2.99
C ALA A 236 23.91 -11.83 -4.50
N LEU A 237 22.98 -12.30 -5.31
CA LEU A 237 23.03 -12.13 -6.76
C LEU A 237 22.95 -10.67 -7.17
N GLU A 238 22.03 -9.89 -6.59
CA GLU A 238 21.87 -8.47 -6.88
C GLU A 238 23.13 -7.68 -6.48
N LEU A 239 23.74 -8.03 -5.34
CA LEU A 239 24.99 -7.43 -4.91
C LEU A 239 26.17 -7.78 -5.83
N LEU A 240 26.21 -8.99 -6.38
CA LEU A 240 27.24 -9.39 -7.35
C LEU A 240 27.10 -8.67 -8.70
N VAL A 241 25.86 -8.39 -9.14
CA VAL A 241 25.59 -7.77 -10.44
C VAL A 241 25.66 -6.25 -10.37
N GLU A 242 24.98 -5.63 -9.43
CA GLU A 242 24.85 -4.17 -9.32
C GLU A 242 25.85 -3.55 -8.31
N GLY A 243 26.40 -4.34 -7.40
CA GLY A 243 27.51 -3.96 -6.52
C GLY A 243 27.18 -2.87 -5.51
N LYS A 244 28.10 -1.92 -5.35
CA LYS A 244 28.01 -0.83 -4.38
C LYS A 244 26.78 0.07 -4.53
N PRO A 245 26.30 0.46 -5.74
CA PRO A 245 25.08 1.23 -5.90
C PRO A 245 23.85 0.58 -5.25
N PHE A 246 23.69 -0.75 -5.38
CA PHE A 246 22.63 -1.48 -4.71
C PHE A 246 22.79 -1.42 -3.18
N TRP A 247 24.01 -1.66 -2.66
CA TRP A 247 24.28 -1.61 -1.22
C TRP A 247 23.94 -0.25 -0.62
N ASP A 248 24.46 0.83 -1.22
CA ASP A 248 24.29 2.20 -0.71
C ASP A 248 22.80 2.64 -0.76
N SER A 249 22.09 2.28 -1.83
CA SER A 249 20.69 2.62 -1.97
C SER A 249 19.80 1.77 -1.05
N PHE A 250 19.86 0.43 -1.16
CA PHE A 250 18.94 -0.44 -0.45
C PHE A 250 19.22 -0.47 1.06
N PHE A 251 20.44 -0.85 1.47
CA PHE A 251 20.78 -0.96 2.90
C PHE A 251 21.07 0.41 3.51
N GLY A 252 21.81 1.27 2.83
CA GLY A 252 22.15 2.60 3.30
C GLY A 252 20.93 3.51 3.41
N TYR A 253 20.40 3.95 2.27
CA TYR A 253 19.32 4.95 2.22
C TYR A 253 17.95 4.40 2.63
N HIS A 254 17.48 3.36 1.94
CA HIS A 254 16.10 2.90 2.10
C HIS A 254 15.82 2.11 3.39
N ASN A 255 16.83 1.57 4.05
CA ASN A 255 16.67 0.87 5.33
C ASN A 255 17.26 1.66 6.49
N LEU A 256 18.59 1.88 6.54
CA LEU A 256 19.25 2.47 7.70
C LEU A 256 18.91 3.95 7.86
N GLN A 257 19.08 4.76 6.81
CA GLN A 257 18.85 6.20 6.90
C GLN A 257 17.38 6.55 7.15
N ARG A 258 16.43 5.84 6.53
CA ARG A 258 14.98 6.01 6.82
C ARG A 258 14.60 5.70 8.27
N PHE A 259 15.33 4.84 8.92
CA PHE A 259 15.10 4.52 10.33
C PHE A 259 15.73 5.55 11.28
N THR A 260 16.93 6.05 10.97
CA THR A 260 17.74 6.92 11.83
C THR A 260 17.53 8.41 11.58
N SER A 261 17.09 8.81 10.38
CA SER A 261 16.87 10.21 10.02
C SER A 261 15.54 10.42 9.29
N VAL A 262 15.08 11.67 9.27
CA VAL A 262 13.87 12.06 8.53
C VAL A 262 14.20 12.13 7.04
N VAL A 263 13.45 11.39 6.23
CA VAL A 263 13.57 11.36 4.77
C VAL A 263 12.27 11.85 4.15
N ASN A 264 12.36 12.63 3.07
CA ASN A 264 11.24 13.17 2.31
C ASN A 264 10.24 13.99 3.17
N ASP A 265 10.74 14.78 4.12
CA ASP A 265 9.95 15.65 5.01
C ASP A 265 8.85 14.92 5.83
N HIS A 266 8.96 13.59 6.00
CA HIS A 266 8.01 12.80 6.79
C HIS A 266 8.32 12.84 8.30
N LEU A 267 8.57 14.04 8.84
CA LEU A 267 8.71 14.26 10.28
C LEU A 267 7.34 14.19 10.95
N GLN A 268 7.17 13.26 11.89
CA GLN A 268 5.94 13.10 12.65
C GLN A 268 6.26 12.94 14.14
N PRO A 269 5.36 13.42 15.05
CA PRO A 269 5.56 13.33 16.49
C PRO A 269 5.59 11.87 16.97
N TRP A 270 6.15 11.62 18.16
CA TRP A 270 6.25 10.27 18.74
C TRP A 270 4.89 9.58 18.93
N TRP A 271 3.83 10.34 19.20
CA TRP A 271 2.46 9.83 19.41
C TRP A 271 1.67 9.57 18.13
N TYR A 272 2.28 9.78 16.96
CA TYR A 272 1.65 9.71 15.62
C TYR A 272 0.83 8.44 15.40
N PHE A 273 1.35 7.29 15.85
CA PHE A 273 0.63 6.02 15.65
C PHE A 273 -0.58 5.81 16.56
N GLY A 274 -0.78 6.62 17.61
CA GLY A 274 -2.01 6.63 18.41
C GLY A 274 -3.25 6.96 17.56
N PRO A 275 -3.35 8.15 16.96
CA PRO A 275 -4.41 8.49 16.02
C PRO A 275 -4.53 7.53 14.84
N VAL A 276 -3.40 7.10 14.22
CA VAL A 276 -3.42 6.15 13.11
C VAL A 276 -4.06 4.84 13.52
N MET A 277 -3.76 4.31 14.70
CA MET A 277 -4.38 3.11 15.28
C MET A 277 -5.91 3.28 15.41
N LEU A 278 -6.35 4.42 15.94
CA LEU A 278 -7.78 4.67 16.14
C LEU A 278 -8.52 4.77 14.80
N VAL A 279 -7.98 5.52 13.84
CA VAL A 279 -8.55 5.66 12.50
C VAL A 279 -8.56 4.31 11.78
N ALA A 280 -7.47 3.53 11.84
CA ALA A 280 -7.39 2.21 11.22
C ALA A 280 -8.39 1.19 11.79
N ALA A 281 -8.87 1.40 13.01
CA ALA A 281 -9.87 0.54 13.66
C ALA A 281 -11.30 1.13 13.65
N MET A 282 -11.54 2.29 13.02
CA MET A 282 -12.89 2.89 13.01
C MET A 282 -13.90 1.98 12.30
N PRO A 283 -15.15 1.95 12.80
CA PRO A 283 -15.67 2.56 14.05
C PRO A 283 -15.45 1.70 15.30
N LEU A 284 -14.71 0.57 15.19
CA LEU A 284 -14.49 -0.41 16.25
C LEU A 284 -13.31 -0.05 17.16
N ALA A 285 -12.76 1.17 17.05
CA ALA A 285 -11.63 1.64 17.86
C ALA A 285 -11.86 1.51 19.39
N PRO A 286 -13.04 1.80 19.96
CA PRO A 286 -13.30 1.57 21.37
C PRO A 286 -13.23 0.09 21.78
N LEU A 287 -13.64 -0.82 20.89
CA LEU A 287 -13.49 -2.27 21.12
C LEU A 287 -12.04 -2.71 21.03
N LEU A 288 -11.23 -2.14 20.13
CA LEU A 288 -9.79 -2.37 20.09
C LEU A 288 -9.13 -2.00 21.43
N LEU A 289 -9.42 -0.80 21.94
CA LEU A 289 -8.87 -0.34 23.23
C LEU A 289 -9.29 -1.25 24.38
N LEU A 290 -10.54 -1.69 24.40
CA LEU A 290 -11.02 -2.65 25.39
C LEU A 290 -10.32 -4.01 25.26
N GLY A 291 -10.16 -4.53 24.05
CA GLY A 291 -9.45 -5.78 23.78
C GLY A 291 -7.99 -5.72 24.23
N LEU A 292 -7.34 -4.59 23.99
CA LEU A 292 -5.97 -4.34 24.44
C LEU A 292 -5.88 -4.27 25.97
N ALA A 293 -6.80 -3.54 26.61
CA ALA A 293 -6.85 -3.46 28.08
C ALA A 293 -7.15 -4.81 28.77
N ARG A 294 -7.73 -5.75 28.03
CA ARG A 294 -8.07 -7.10 28.53
C ARG A 294 -7.02 -8.16 28.19
N VAL A 295 -5.89 -7.79 27.62
CA VAL A 295 -4.80 -8.77 27.37
C VAL A 295 -4.43 -9.46 28.68
N PRO A 296 -4.55 -10.78 28.78
CA PRO A 296 -4.28 -11.47 30.04
C PRO A 296 -2.78 -11.53 30.30
N PHE A 297 -2.35 -11.05 31.46
CA PHE A 297 -0.97 -11.13 31.94
C PHE A 297 -0.69 -12.41 32.73
N GLU A 298 -1.64 -13.36 32.74
CA GLU A 298 -1.48 -14.64 33.43
C GLU A 298 -0.47 -15.53 32.72
N ARG A 299 0.56 -15.94 33.44
CA ARG A 299 1.71 -16.68 32.92
C ARG A 299 1.43 -18.15 32.60
N ARG A 300 0.29 -18.69 33.06
CA ARG A 300 -0.03 -20.13 33.04
C ARG A 300 -1.20 -20.51 32.14
N LEU A 301 -1.58 -19.66 31.16
CA LEU A 301 -2.56 -20.08 30.17
C LEU A 301 -2.04 -21.25 29.35
N PRO A 302 -2.87 -22.25 29.05
CA PRO A 302 -2.52 -23.28 28.07
C PRO A 302 -2.03 -22.64 26.77
N PRO A 303 -1.03 -23.19 26.08
CA PRO A 303 -0.49 -22.61 24.85
C PRO A 303 -1.55 -22.31 23.80
N GLU A 304 -2.53 -23.20 23.62
CA GLU A 304 -3.66 -23.06 22.70
C GLU A 304 -4.66 -21.94 23.10
N GLN A 305 -4.61 -21.45 24.34
CA GLN A 305 -5.44 -20.35 24.85
C GLN A 305 -4.69 -19.01 24.92
N SER A 306 -3.49 -18.94 24.34
CA SER A 306 -2.61 -17.76 24.45
C SER A 306 -2.72 -16.78 23.28
N LEU A 307 -3.68 -16.97 22.37
CA LEU A 307 -3.80 -16.13 21.16
C LEU A 307 -4.05 -14.65 21.49
N HIS A 308 -4.79 -14.37 22.55
CA HIS A 308 -5.03 -12.99 23.01
C HIS A 308 -3.71 -12.31 23.48
N GLN A 309 -2.87 -13.02 24.26
CA GLN A 309 -1.55 -12.52 24.64
C GLN A 309 -0.64 -12.30 23.43
N PHE A 310 -0.69 -13.23 22.46
CA PHE A 310 0.08 -13.13 21.24
C PHE A 310 -0.34 -11.91 20.40
N ALA A 311 -1.64 -11.65 20.25
CA ALA A 311 -2.16 -10.48 19.55
C ALA A 311 -1.73 -9.17 20.22
N GLY A 312 -1.76 -9.12 21.56
CA GLY A 312 -1.27 -7.96 22.33
C GLY A 312 0.22 -7.71 22.12
N ALA A 313 1.04 -8.76 22.19
CA ALA A 313 2.48 -8.69 21.92
C ALA A 313 2.79 -8.23 20.49
N TRP A 314 2.06 -8.75 19.52
CA TRP A 314 2.20 -8.39 18.10
C TRP A 314 1.89 -6.90 17.86
N LEU A 315 0.73 -6.43 18.31
CA LEU A 315 0.37 -5.00 18.18
C LEU A 315 1.41 -4.09 18.84
N LEU A 316 1.85 -4.45 20.07
CA LEU A 316 2.86 -3.69 20.80
C LEU A 316 4.22 -3.70 20.08
N ALA A 317 4.62 -4.81 19.47
CA ALA A 317 5.86 -4.89 18.70
C ALA A 317 5.89 -3.89 17.52
N VAL A 318 4.79 -3.80 16.77
CA VAL A 318 4.64 -2.84 15.67
C VAL A 318 4.66 -1.41 16.19
N LEU A 319 3.91 -1.13 17.26
CA LEU A 319 3.86 0.20 17.89
C LEU A 319 5.25 0.65 18.34
N LEU A 320 5.98 -0.20 19.08
CA LEU A 320 7.29 0.12 19.61
C LEU A 320 8.30 0.39 18.48
N LEU A 321 8.39 -0.50 17.49
CA LEU A 321 9.35 -0.36 16.41
C LEU A 321 9.14 0.93 15.61
N PHE A 322 7.91 1.21 15.20
CA PHE A 322 7.67 2.37 14.34
C PHE A 322 7.53 3.69 15.09
N THR A 323 7.24 3.66 16.39
CA THR A 323 7.32 4.87 17.24
C THR A 323 8.76 5.36 17.35
N THR A 324 9.73 4.45 17.43
CA THR A 324 11.17 4.79 17.52
C THR A 324 11.79 5.17 16.16
N ALA A 325 11.15 4.85 15.03
CA ALA A 325 11.64 5.24 13.70
C ALA A 325 11.53 6.76 13.49
N ALA A 326 12.54 7.36 12.86
CA ALA A 326 12.56 8.79 12.54
C ALA A 326 11.52 9.16 11.48
N THR A 327 11.45 8.40 10.39
CA THR A 327 10.44 8.56 9.33
C THR A 327 9.20 7.75 9.66
N LYS A 328 8.01 8.38 9.67
CA LYS A 328 6.74 7.73 10.00
C LYS A 328 5.72 7.91 8.88
N LEU A 329 5.12 6.79 8.44
CA LEU A 329 4.06 6.75 7.43
C LEU A 329 2.85 5.98 7.97
N PRO A 330 1.61 6.31 7.53
CA PRO A 330 0.43 5.56 7.96
C PRO A 330 0.52 4.06 7.63
N SER A 331 1.15 3.70 6.50
CA SER A 331 1.34 2.30 6.08
C SER A 331 2.19 1.46 7.04
N TYR A 332 3.01 2.09 7.87
CA TYR A 332 3.81 1.36 8.87
C TYR A 332 2.94 0.75 9.98
N TRP A 333 1.71 1.24 10.13
CA TRP A 333 0.73 0.61 11.04
C TRP A 333 0.07 -0.64 10.45
N LEU A 334 0.11 -0.84 9.13
CA LEU A 334 -0.58 -1.95 8.46
C LEU A 334 -0.26 -3.34 9.07
N PRO A 335 1.01 -3.68 9.42
CA PRO A 335 1.34 -4.95 10.08
C PRO A 335 0.68 -5.17 11.46
N ALA A 336 0.15 -4.14 12.12
CA ALA A 336 -0.57 -4.25 13.38
C ALA A 336 -2.07 -4.58 13.19
N THR A 337 -2.62 -4.34 12.00
CA THR A 337 -4.07 -4.49 11.75
C THR A 337 -4.61 -5.90 11.95
N PRO A 338 -3.87 -7.02 11.65
CA PRO A 338 -4.37 -8.36 11.97
C PRO A 338 -4.46 -8.61 13.49
N ALA A 339 -3.49 -8.11 14.26
CA ALA A 339 -3.52 -8.18 15.72
C ALA A 339 -4.65 -7.32 16.30
N ALA A 340 -4.87 -6.13 15.77
CA ALA A 340 -5.98 -5.25 16.15
C ALA A 340 -7.34 -5.93 15.93
N ALA A 341 -7.51 -6.62 14.80
CA ALA A 341 -8.73 -7.38 14.51
C ALA A 341 -8.97 -8.52 15.51
N LEU A 342 -7.92 -9.27 15.90
CA LEU A 342 -8.00 -10.28 16.96
C LEU A 342 -8.41 -9.65 18.29
N LEU A 343 -7.81 -8.53 18.68
CA LEU A 343 -8.12 -7.82 19.93
C LEU A 343 -9.57 -7.31 19.96
N ILE A 344 -10.10 -6.80 18.84
CA ILE A 344 -11.51 -6.44 18.69
C ILE A 344 -12.40 -7.67 18.92
N GLY A 345 -12.05 -8.83 18.34
CA GLY A 345 -12.78 -10.08 18.57
C GLY A 345 -12.80 -10.49 20.05
N PHE A 346 -11.65 -10.43 20.73
CA PHE A 346 -11.55 -10.79 22.15
C PHE A 346 -12.24 -9.79 23.08
N ALA A 347 -12.42 -8.53 22.67
CA ALA A 347 -13.21 -7.58 23.44
C ALA A 347 -14.66 -8.02 23.62
N LEU A 348 -15.21 -8.82 22.69
CA LEU A 348 -16.61 -9.25 22.69
C LEU A 348 -16.89 -10.46 23.59
N ASP A 349 -15.86 -11.12 24.14
CA ASP A 349 -15.98 -12.38 24.87
C ASP A 349 -16.65 -12.24 26.24
N ARG A 350 -16.48 -11.10 26.91
CA ARG A 350 -17.03 -10.83 28.26
C ARG A 350 -18.15 -9.80 28.19
N ARG A 351 -19.33 -10.17 28.68
CA ARG A 351 -20.47 -9.25 28.83
C ARG A 351 -20.39 -8.54 30.17
N ASP A 352 -19.90 -7.31 30.15
CA ASP A 352 -19.80 -6.43 31.32
C ASP A 352 -20.08 -4.97 30.94
N ARG A 353 -20.02 -4.07 31.94
CA ARG A 353 -20.22 -2.64 31.73
C ARG A 353 -19.21 -2.02 30.73
N TRP A 354 -17.99 -2.53 30.70
CA TRP A 354 -16.94 -2.01 29.82
C TRP A 354 -17.18 -2.34 28.34
N LEU A 355 -17.73 -3.53 28.07
CA LEU A 355 -18.18 -3.87 26.72
C LEU A 355 -19.32 -2.95 26.28
N ASN A 356 -20.29 -2.67 27.15
CA ASN A 356 -21.37 -1.75 26.82
C ASN A 356 -20.84 -0.33 26.59
N LEU A 357 -19.89 0.14 27.39
CA LEU A 357 -19.25 1.46 27.17
C LEU A 357 -18.49 1.52 25.85
N ALA A 358 -17.66 0.51 25.53
CA ALA A 358 -16.96 0.45 24.26
C ALA A 358 -17.91 0.37 23.06
N TRP A 359 -19.02 -0.38 23.23
CA TRP A 359 -20.09 -0.44 22.23
C TRP A 359 -20.77 0.92 22.03
N THR A 360 -21.13 1.61 23.13
CA THR A 360 -21.63 3.00 23.07
C THR A 360 -20.68 3.89 22.30
N GLY A 361 -19.39 3.82 22.59
CA GLY A 361 -18.36 4.56 21.86
C GLY A 361 -18.35 4.27 20.37
N SER A 362 -18.48 2.99 19.96
CA SER A 362 -18.56 2.61 18.55
C SER A 362 -19.83 3.14 17.87
N VAL A 363 -20.96 3.12 18.56
CA VAL A 363 -22.22 3.68 18.06
C VAL A 363 -22.14 5.20 17.92
N VAL A 364 -21.57 5.88 18.89
CA VAL A 364 -21.34 7.34 18.84
C VAL A 364 -20.42 7.69 17.66
N LEU A 365 -19.30 6.98 17.48
CA LEU A 365 -18.41 7.20 16.34
C LEU A 365 -19.14 7.00 15.00
N MET A 366 -19.97 5.95 14.89
CA MET A 366 -20.76 5.70 13.69
C MET A 366 -21.78 6.82 13.46
N SER A 367 -22.43 7.30 14.50
CA SER A 367 -23.38 8.42 14.42
C SER A 367 -22.70 9.74 14.02
N LEU A 368 -21.48 9.98 14.55
CA LEU A 368 -20.68 11.15 14.16
C LEU A 368 -20.24 11.08 12.69
N LEU A 369 -19.85 9.89 12.21
CA LEU A 369 -19.56 9.68 10.79
C LEU A 369 -20.80 9.92 9.92
N ALA A 370 -21.96 9.39 10.32
CA ALA A 370 -23.21 9.64 9.62
C ALA A 370 -23.51 11.16 9.56
N ALA A 371 -23.45 11.85 10.69
CA ALA A 371 -23.65 13.31 10.76
C ALA A 371 -22.64 14.07 9.88
N ALA A 372 -21.36 13.72 9.95
CA ALA A 372 -20.34 14.34 9.12
C ALA A 372 -20.62 14.18 7.62
N PHE A 373 -21.06 13.00 7.18
CA PHE A 373 -21.42 12.74 5.78
C PHE A 373 -22.72 13.44 5.37
N TRP A 374 -23.73 13.56 6.25
CA TRP A 374 -24.92 14.38 5.99
C TRP A 374 -24.59 15.86 5.87
N CYS A 375 -23.59 16.35 6.63
CA CYS A 375 -23.08 17.70 6.56
C CYS A 375 -21.99 17.88 5.48
N SER A 376 -21.91 16.98 4.49
CA SER A 376 -20.84 16.96 3.50
C SER A 376 -20.70 18.27 2.69
N GLU A 377 -21.78 18.98 2.47
CA GLU A 377 -21.72 20.26 1.74
C GLU A 377 -20.74 21.27 2.35
N PHE A 378 -20.60 21.28 3.68
CA PHE A 378 -19.68 22.18 4.37
C PHE A 378 -18.20 21.80 4.17
N TRP A 379 -17.84 20.52 4.32
CA TRP A 379 -16.45 20.13 4.29
C TRP A 379 -15.96 19.71 2.90
N VAL A 380 -16.84 19.22 2.01
CA VAL A 380 -16.44 18.89 0.64
C VAL A 380 -16.01 20.13 -0.12
N ARG A 381 -16.66 21.26 0.08
CA ARG A 381 -16.27 22.56 -0.52
C ARG A 381 -14.91 23.08 -0.04
N LEU A 382 -14.38 22.57 1.08
CA LEU A 382 -13.04 22.88 1.58
C LEU A 382 -11.94 22.05 0.88
N ILE A 383 -12.33 21.01 0.13
CA ILE A 383 -11.37 20.20 -0.63
C ILE A 383 -10.91 21.03 -1.83
N SER A 384 -9.63 21.40 -1.82
CA SER A 384 -8.99 22.11 -2.93
C SER A 384 -7.78 21.30 -3.39
N ASP A 385 -7.96 20.51 -4.44
CA ASP A 385 -6.85 19.80 -5.08
C ASP A 385 -6.54 20.45 -6.44
N PRO A 386 -5.33 20.99 -6.62
CA PRO A 386 -4.93 21.61 -7.88
C PRO A 386 -4.93 20.66 -9.09
N GLU A 387 -4.95 19.35 -8.87
CA GLU A 387 -5.05 18.33 -9.95
C GLU A 387 -6.49 18.00 -10.29
N MET A 388 -7.41 18.23 -9.36
CA MET A 388 -8.83 17.94 -9.49
C MET A 388 -9.66 19.19 -9.12
N PRO A 389 -9.61 20.27 -9.88
CA PRO A 389 -10.27 21.53 -9.52
C PRO A 389 -11.79 21.42 -9.41
N SER A 390 -12.43 20.51 -10.13
CA SER A 390 -13.87 20.25 -10.08
C SER A 390 -14.30 19.21 -9.03
N LEU A 391 -13.36 18.59 -8.28
CA LEU A 391 -13.65 17.44 -7.41
C LEU A 391 -14.77 17.72 -6.40
N ALA A 392 -14.80 18.92 -5.81
CA ALA A 392 -15.82 19.27 -4.81
C ALA A 392 -17.23 19.29 -5.43
N ASP A 393 -17.39 19.92 -6.59
CA ASP A 393 -18.67 20.03 -7.28
C ASP A 393 -19.13 18.67 -7.83
N ASP A 394 -18.20 17.90 -8.40
CA ASP A 394 -18.49 16.55 -8.92
C ASP A 394 -18.87 15.57 -7.80
N LEU A 395 -18.22 15.64 -6.64
CA LEU A 395 -18.57 14.83 -5.47
C LEU A 395 -19.97 15.18 -4.95
N LEU A 396 -20.31 16.45 -4.84
CA LEU A 396 -21.62 16.90 -4.35
C LEU A 396 -22.74 16.54 -5.33
N SER A 397 -22.52 16.76 -6.63
CA SER A 397 -23.52 16.46 -7.68
C SER A 397 -23.72 14.97 -7.90
N SER A 398 -22.70 14.13 -7.67
CA SER A 398 -22.78 12.67 -7.86
C SER A 398 -23.69 11.94 -6.87
N GLY A 399 -24.01 12.54 -5.73
CA GLY A 399 -24.75 11.91 -4.63
C GLY A 399 -24.00 10.76 -3.92
N LEU A 400 -22.73 10.50 -4.27
CA LEU A 400 -21.95 9.39 -3.70
C LEU A 400 -21.66 9.58 -2.21
N VAL A 401 -21.43 10.82 -1.78
CA VAL A 401 -21.22 11.14 -0.37
C VAL A 401 -22.50 10.90 0.44
N MET A 402 -23.67 11.21 -0.13
CA MET A 402 -24.97 10.95 0.50
C MET A 402 -25.27 9.45 0.62
N ARG A 403 -24.81 8.62 -0.33
CA ARG A 403 -24.85 7.15 -0.16
C ARG A 403 -24.02 6.69 1.03
N GLY A 404 -22.87 7.32 1.26
CA GLY A 404 -22.06 7.09 2.46
C GLY A 404 -22.82 7.46 3.73
N ALA A 405 -23.44 8.64 3.77
CA ALA A 405 -24.30 9.08 4.87
C ALA A 405 -25.40 8.07 5.18
N PHE A 406 -26.08 7.56 4.15
CA PHE A 406 -27.12 6.54 4.27
C PHE A 406 -26.59 5.27 4.96
N TRP A 407 -25.47 4.70 4.50
CA TRP A 407 -24.94 3.46 5.09
C TRP A 407 -24.45 3.63 6.52
N PHE A 408 -23.82 4.76 6.86
CA PHE A 408 -23.44 5.05 8.24
C PHE A 408 -24.66 5.24 9.14
N THR A 409 -25.74 5.85 8.63
CA THR A 409 -27.01 5.97 9.36
C THR A 409 -27.65 4.59 9.59
N VAL A 410 -27.69 3.73 8.56
CA VAL A 410 -28.18 2.36 8.68
C VAL A 410 -27.37 1.58 9.72
N ALA A 411 -26.03 1.71 9.70
CA ALA A 411 -25.16 1.06 10.67
C ALA A 411 -25.45 1.55 12.10
N ALA A 412 -25.58 2.86 12.33
CA ALA A 412 -25.89 3.42 13.63
C ALA A 412 -27.26 2.96 14.14
N LEU A 413 -28.29 2.97 13.29
CA LEU A 413 -29.64 2.51 13.63
C LEU A 413 -29.67 1.01 13.96
N LEU A 414 -29.03 0.17 13.15
CA LEU A 414 -28.92 -1.27 13.43
C LEU A 414 -28.21 -1.53 14.74
N ALA A 415 -27.15 -0.79 15.02
CA ALA A 415 -26.42 -0.90 16.29
C ALA A 415 -27.28 -0.54 17.50
N LEU A 416 -28.18 0.43 17.37
CA LEU A 416 -29.15 0.82 18.40
C LEU A 416 -30.27 -0.21 18.54
N VAL A 417 -30.91 -0.61 17.43
CA VAL A 417 -32.03 -1.57 17.43
C VAL A 417 -31.59 -2.94 17.99
N LEU A 418 -30.38 -3.36 17.63
CA LEU A 418 -29.82 -4.64 18.06
C LEU A 418 -29.06 -4.55 19.38
N TRP A 419 -29.20 -3.46 20.13
CA TRP A 419 -28.51 -3.23 21.41
C TRP A 419 -28.71 -4.36 22.43
N ALA A 420 -29.94 -4.88 22.53
CA ALA A 420 -30.29 -5.97 23.45
C ALA A 420 -29.81 -7.36 22.98
N ARG A 421 -29.33 -7.48 21.74
CA ARG A 421 -28.83 -8.75 21.20
C ARG A 421 -27.45 -9.10 21.74
N ASP A 422 -26.96 -10.27 21.42
CA ASP A 422 -25.62 -10.72 21.80
C ASP A 422 -24.53 -9.90 21.05
N ALA A 423 -23.34 -9.84 21.67
CA ALA A 423 -22.23 -9.02 21.19
C ALA A 423 -21.79 -9.36 19.73
N ALA A 424 -21.89 -10.64 19.35
CA ALA A 424 -21.53 -11.07 18.00
C ALA A 424 -22.52 -10.54 16.95
N THR A 425 -23.83 -10.64 17.23
CA THR A 425 -24.88 -10.09 16.35
C THR A 425 -24.73 -8.58 16.19
N ARG A 426 -24.44 -7.86 17.31
CA ARG A 426 -24.18 -6.41 17.25
C ARG A 426 -22.98 -6.08 16.36
N ALA A 427 -21.85 -6.77 16.53
CA ALA A 427 -20.65 -6.51 15.74
C ALA A 427 -20.86 -6.78 14.23
N LEU A 428 -21.48 -7.90 13.88
CA LEU A 428 -21.80 -8.22 12.47
C LEU A 428 -22.78 -7.22 11.84
N SER A 429 -23.73 -6.70 12.61
CA SER A 429 -24.69 -5.71 12.10
C SER A 429 -24.05 -4.36 11.78
N LEU A 430 -22.95 -3.98 12.43
CA LEU A 430 -22.17 -2.82 12.03
C LEU A 430 -21.36 -3.08 10.76
N GLN A 431 -20.78 -4.27 10.65
CA GLN A 431 -19.85 -4.58 9.56
C GLN A 431 -20.51 -4.74 8.20
N LEU A 432 -21.78 -5.24 8.15
CA LEU A 432 -22.49 -5.40 6.88
C LEU A 432 -22.77 -4.06 6.17
N PRO A 433 -23.30 -3.02 6.83
CA PRO A 433 -23.44 -1.71 6.18
C PRO A 433 -22.12 -1.09 5.75
N LEU A 434 -21.02 -1.32 6.50
CA LEU A 434 -19.68 -0.86 6.09
C LEU A 434 -19.19 -1.56 4.81
N LEU A 435 -19.49 -2.84 4.63
CA LEU A 435 -19.20 -3.56 3.40
C LEU A 435 -19.99 -2.96 2.22
N LEU A 436 -21.25 -2.64 2.43
CA LEU A 436 -22.11 -2.01 1.41
C LEU A 436 -21.67 -0.57 1.11
N PHE A 437 -21.28 0.20 2.13
CA PHE A 437 -20.63 1.50 1.95
C PHE A 437 -19.39 1.39 1.06
N HIS A 438 -18.51 0.41 1.35
CA HIS A 438 -17.31 0.21 0.54
C HIS A 438 -17.64 0.01 -0.94
N VAL A 439 -18.59 -0.87 -1.26
CA VAL A 439 -18.92 -1.23 -2.65
C VAL A 439 -19.71 -0.12 -3.37
N THR A 440 -20.66 0.51 -2.68
CA THR A 440 -21.66 1.39 -3.34
C THR A 440 -21.35 2.88 -3.23
N ALA A 441 -20.44 3.28 -2.35
CA ALA A 441 -20.04 4.66 -2.18
C ALA A 441 -18.51 4.84 -2.36
N LEU A 442 -17.70 4.14 -1.59
CA LEU A 442 -16.24 4.38 -1.57
C LEU A 442 -15.57 4.01 -2.90
N LEU A 443 -15.90 2.87 -3.50
CA LEU A 443 -15.34 2.49 -4.81
C LEU A 443 -15.78 3.42 -5.94
N PRO A 444 -17.05 3.82 -6.07
CA PRO A 444 -17.45 4.85 -7.02
C PRO A 444 -16.75 6.21 -6.81
N ILE A 445 -16.53 6.65 -5.55
CA ILE A 445 -15.75 7.86 -5.25
C ILE A 445 -14.30 7.71 -5.77
N ALA A 446 -13.69 6.54 -5.55
CA ALA A 446 -12.36 6.26 -6.11
C ALA A 446 -12.35 6.26 -7.65
N GLY A 447 -13.43 5.81 -8.29
CA GLY A 447 -13.64 5.90 -9.74
C GLY A 447 -13.71 7.35 -10.24
N LEU A 448 -14.47 8.20 -9.54
CA LEU A 448 -14.55 9.64 -9.84
C LEU A 448 -13.17 10.32 -9.70
N ALA A 449 -12.45 10.02 -8.63
CA ALA A 449 -11.09 10.55 -8.43
C ALA A 449 -10.12 10.08 -9.54
N ASP A 450 -10.24 8.85 -10.03
CA ASP A 450 -9.46 8.35 -11.17
C ASP A 450 -9.77 9.12 -12.47
N GLN A 451 -11.05 9.39 -12.74
CA GLN A 451 -11.47 10.17 -13.91
C GLN A 451 -10.89 11.59 -13.89
N LEU A 452 -10.87 12.22 -12.73
CA LEU A 452 -10.40 13.61 -12.61
C LEU A 452 -8.85 13.72 -12.56
N ARG A 453 -8.18 12.74 -11.96
CA ARG A 453 -6.75 12.84 -11.65
C ARG A 453 -5.86 12.00 -12.57
N GLN A 454 -6.23 10.74 -12.83
CA GLN A 454 -5.37 9.80 -13.55
C GLN A 454 -5.74 9.68 -15.04
N GLN A 455 -7.01 9.79 -15.39
CA GLN A 455 -7.45 9.72 -16.78
C GLN A 455 -6.81 10.80 -17.67
N PRO A 456 -6.66 12.07 -17.25
CA PRO A 456 -5.98 13.08 -18.06
C PRO A 456 -4.54 12.71 -18.41
N VAL A 457 -3.81 12.08 -17.51
CA VAL A 457 -2.44 11.61 -17.76
C VAL A 457 -2.43 10.45 -18.75
N ARG A 458 -3.42 9.53 -18.67
CA ARG A 458 -3.57 8.43 -19.63
C ARG A 458 -3.90 8.95 -21.04
N GLN A 459 -4.77 9.96 -21.13
CA GLN A 459 -5.11 10.60 -22.40
C GLN A 459 -3.89 11.31 -23.01
N ALA A 460 -3.14 12.06 -22.19
CA ALA A 460 -1.89 12.68 -22.63
C ALA A 460 -0.86 11.64 -23.10
N ALA A 461 -0.76 10.51 -22.41
CA ALA A 461 0.12 9.41 -22.82
C ALA A 461 -0.27 8.82 -24.19
N ALA A 462 -1.56 8.61 -24.43
CA ALA A 462 -2.07 8.09 -25.69
C ALA A 462 -1.82 9.09 -26.84
N ASP A 463 -2.13 10.36 -26.61
CA ASP A 463 -1.90 11.44 -27.56
C ASP A 463 -0.41 11.61 -27.92
N MET A 464 0.47 11.53 -26.90
CA MET A 464 1.92 11.55 -27.15
C MET A 464 2.38 10.40 -28.05
N LEU A 465 1.86 9.19 -27.85
CA LEU A 465 2.24 8.03 -28.67
C LEU A 465 1.70 8.15 -30.10
N GLU A 466 0.54 8.76 -30.29
CA GLU A 466 -0.06 8.99 -31.61
C GLU A 466 0.73 10.04 -32.42
N HIS A 467 1.14 11.13 -31.77
CA HIS A 467 1.81 12.25 -32.43
C HIS A 467 3.34 12.17 -32.42
N ARG A 468 3.94 11.20 -31.71
CA ARG A 468 5.39 11.08 -31.57
C ARG A 468 6.09 10.84 -32.90
N LEU A 469 7.07 11.68 -33.19
CA LEU A 469 7.97 11.47 -34.33
C LEU A 469 8.98 10.35 -34.04
N PRO A 470 9.56 9.72 -35.09
CA PRO A 470 10.60 8.70 -34.91
C PRO A 470 11.76 9.23 -34.01
N GLN A 471 12.13 8.48 -32.99
CA GLN A 471 13.20 8.82 -32.04
C GLN A 471 12.97 10.14 -31.24
N GLU A 472 11.81 10.78 -31.33
CA GLU A 472 11.50 11.97 -30.54
C GLU A 472 11.47 11.62 -29.05
N PRO A 473 12.29 12.27 -28.19
CA PRO A 473 12.32 12.02 -26.76
C PRO A 473 11.04 12.52 -26.09
N LEU A 474 10.64 11.83 -25.01
CA LEU A 474 9.49 12.20 -24.20
C LEU A 474 9.95 12.87 -22.91
N ALA A 475 9.25 13.92 -22.49
CA ALA A 475 9.49 14.60 -21.22
C ALA A 475 8.20 14.90 -20.47
N MET A 476 8.30 15.08 -19.17
CA MET A 476 7.23 15.62 -18.34
C MET A 476 7.80 16.64 -17.38
N VAL A 477 7.20 17.83 -17.34
CA VAL A 477 7.72 18.97 -16.59
C VAL A 477 6.66 19.50 -15.64
N GLY A 478 7.08 19.87 -14.45
CA GLY A 478 6.22 20.43 -13.42
C GLY A 478 5.74 19.38 -12.43
N ARG A 479 4.50 18.93 -12.56
CA ARG A 479 3.99 17.81 -11.77
C ARG A 479 4.43 16.50 -12.40
N MET A 480 5.34 15.83 -11.72
CA MET A 480 5.85 14.53 -12.17
C MET A 480 4.81 13.44 -11.91
N LYS A 481 4.46 12.70 -12.97
CA LYS A 481 3.52 11.57 -12.95
C LYS A 481 4.17 10.33 -13.54
N PRO A 482 4.77 9.48 -12.72
CA PRO A 482 5.37 8.22 -13.18
C PRO A 482 4.43 7.32 -13.97
N SER A 483 3.10 7.52 -13.82
CA SER A 483 2.11 6.86 -14.66
C SER A 483 2.27 7.17 -16.15
N LEU A 484 2.84 8.32 -16.54
CA LEU A 484 3.13 8.63 -17.94
C LEU A 484 4.13 7.62 -18.54
N HIS A 485 5.23 7.34 -17.82
CA HIS A 485 6.20 6.31 -18.20
C HIS A 485 5.54 4.91 -18.29
N PHE A 486 4.73 4.56 -17.30
CA PHE A 486 4.02 3.29 -17.25
C PHE A 486 3.05 3.11 -18.44
N GLN A 487 2.35 4.17 -18.85
CA GLN A 487 1.38 4.13 -19.95
C GLN A 487 2.06 4.17 -21.32
N THR A 488 3.06 5.03 -21.50
CA THR A 488 3.76 5.16 -22.78
C THR A 488 4.71 3.99 -23.06
N ARG A 489 5.17 3.26 -22.04
CA ARG A 489 6.24 2.24 -22.14
C ARG A 489 7.51 2.79 -22.79
N GLN A 490 7.74 4.07 -22.62
CA GLN A 490 8.92 4.78 -23.14
C GLN A 490 9.66 5.44 -21.98
N VAL A 491 10.93 5.73 -22.18
CA VAL A 491 11.68 6.57 -21.25
C VAL A 491 11.13 7.98 -21.31
N VAL A 492 10.81 8.55 -20.15
CA VAL A 492 10.31 9.92 -19.99
C VAL A 492 11.27 10.69 -19.10
N LEU A 493 11.72 11.86 -19.55
CA LEU A 493 12.56 12.75 -18.76
C LEU A 493 11.67 13.57 -17.82
N PHE A 494 11.73 13.28 -16.53
CA PHE A 494 10.94 14.01 -15.52
C PHE A 494 11.75 15.16 -14.95
N GLU A 495 11.18 16.38 -14.95
CA GLU A 495 11.76 17.57 -14.34
C GLU A 495 10.71 18.37 -13.56
N GLY A 496 11.17 19.08 -12.52
CA GLY A 496 10.31 19.85 -11.63
C GLY A 496 9.83 21.17 -12.21
N ARG A 497 9.51 22.13 -11.31
CA ARG A 497 8.90 23.42 -11.66
C ARG A 497 9.87 24.60 -11.69
N SER A 498 11.08 24.43 -11.19
CA SER A 498 12.08 25.50 -11.08
C SER A 498 12.63 25.91 -12.44
N SER A 499 13.32 27.03 -12.51
CA SER A 499 14.08 27.43 -13.69
C SER A 499 15.20 26.45 -14.00
N GLY A 500 15.76 25.79 -12.98
CA GLY A 500 16.74 24.71 -13.13
C GLY A 500 16.18 23.50 -13.88
N ALA A 501 14.88 23.23 -13.79
CA ALA A 501 14.25 22.12 -14.51
C ALA A 501 14.35 22.27 -16.05
N LEU A 502 14.25 23.51 -16.57
CA LEU A 502 14.43 23.74 -18.00
C LEU A 502 15.88 23.51 -18.42
N VAL A 503 16.84 23.99 -17.61
CA VAL A 503 18.28 23.79 -17.83
C VAL A 503 18.62 22.31 -17.75
N ASN A 504 18.11 21.60 -16.74
CA ASN A 504 18.26 20.15 -16.62
C ASN A 504 17.73 19.41 -17.83
N LEU A 505 16.52 19.73 -18.29
CA LEU A 505 15.92 19.05 -19.43
C LEU A 505 16.78 19.22 -20.69
N ALA A 506 17.23 20.44 -20.99
CA ALA A 506 18.10 20.70 -22.14
C ALA A 506 19.42 19.91 -22.05
N ASP A 507 20.09 19.92 -20.90
CA ASP A 507 21.36 19.22 -20.69
C ASP A 507 21.20 17.70 -20.71
N ARG A 508 20.12 17.17 -20.10
CA ARG A 508 19.80 15.73 -20.13
C ARG A 508 19.51 15.22 -21.54
N LEU A 509 18.79 15.96 -22.37
CA LEU A 509 18.55 15.62 -23.77
C LEU A 509 19.84 15.49 -24.57
N ALA A 510 20.86 16.25 -24.23
CA ALA A 510 22.18 16.21 -24.89
C ALA A 510 23.09 15.10 -24.33
N HIS A 511 23.14 14.90 -23.03
CA HIS A 511 24.20 14.14 -22.36
C HIS A 511 23.72 12.89 -21.63
N GLU A 512 22.44 12.81 -21.18
CA GLU A 512 21.99 11.64 -20.40
C GLU A 512 21.90 10.39 -21.31
N ARG A 513 22.45 9.29 -20.83
CA ARG A 513 22.36 7.97 -21.46
C ARG A 513 21.57 7.04 -20.56
N ARG A 514 20.50 6.47 -21.10
CA ARG A 514 19.66 5.48 -20.42
C ARG A 514 19.47 4.25 -21.29
N ARG A 515 19.08 3.16 -20.69
CA ARG A 515 18.53 2.01 -21.41
C ARG A 515 17.07 2.30 -21.74
N GLY A 516 16.61 1.87 -22.93
CA GLY A 516 15.20 1.90 -23.28
C GLY A 516 14.38 0.93 -22.43
N TRP A 517 13.06 0.96 -22.61
CA TRP A 517 12.14 0.07 -21.90
C TRP A 517 12.53 -1.40 -22.01
N GLN A 518 12.99 -1.85 -23.16
CA GLN A 518 13.41 -3.24 -23.42
C GLN A 518 14.88 -3.52 -23.10
N GLY A 519 15.55 -2.66 -22.33
CA GLY A 519 16.97 -2.84 -21.96
C GLY A 519 17.97 -2.49 -23.06
N GLN A 520 17.50 -2.10 -24.25
CA GLN A 520 18.36 -1.63 -25.33
C GLN A 520 18.94 -0.25 -25.01
N PRO A 521 20.19 0.07 -25.43
CA PRO A 521 20.66 1.45 -25.38
C PRO A 521 19.67 2.33 -26.13
N LEU A 522 19.15 3.39 -25.47
CA LEU A 522 18.40 4.40 -26.19
C LEU A 522 19.28 4.88 -27.34
N ALA A 523 18.81 4.71 -28.56
CA ALA A 523 19.40 5.39 -29.70
C ALA A 523 19.53 6.85 -29.30
N SER A 524 20.73 7.41 -29.48
CA SER A 524 20.98 8.79 -29.06
C SER A 524 19.85 9.66 -29.58
N SER A 525 19.21 10.42 -28.70
CA SER A 525 18.19 11.42 -29.10
C SER A 525 18.76 12.47 -30.09
N GLN A 526 20.00 12.29 -30.53
CA GLN A 526 20.69 13.14 -31.49
C GLN A 526 20.01 13.21 -32.88
N GLY A 527 19.08 12.29 -33.19
CA GLY A 527 18.36 12.30 -34.48
C GLY A 527 17.09 13.13 -34.52
N SER A 528 16.53 13.56 -33.40
CA SER A 528 15.30 14.37 -33.37
C SER A 528 15.60 15.84 -33.07
N SER A 529 15.05 16.73 -33.89
CA SER A 529 15.12 18.18 -33.66
C SER A 529 14.13 18.69 -32.62
N THR A 530 13.18 17.86 -32.19
CA THR A 530 12.12 18.22 -31.25
C THR A 530 12.10 17.32 -30.02
N VAL A 531 11.41 17.76 -28.97
CA VAL A 531 11.03 16.98 -27.78
C VAL A 531 9.52 17.12 -27.58
N LEU A 532 8.86 15.99 -27.34
CA LEU A 532 7.45 15.95 -27.03
C LEU A 532 7.28 15.91 -25.50
N MET A 533 6.59 16.90 -24.92
CA MET A 533 6.54 17.08 -23.47
C MET A 533 5.14 17.34 -22.96
N VAL A 534 4.86 16.82 -21.77
CA VAL A 534 3.69 17.16 -20.96
C VAL A 534 4.09 18.21 -19.92
N ILE A 535 3.35 19.30 -19.85
CA ILE A 535 3.57 20.37 -18.88
C ILE A 535 2.25 20.76 -18.19
N ASP A 536 2.25 20.88 -16.87
CA ASP A 536 1.05 21.35 -16.17
C ASP A 536 0.82 22.85 -16.34
N THR A 537 -0.45 23.27 -16.37
CA THR A 537 -0.87 24.67 -16.63
C THR A 537 -0.20 25.68 -15.70
N ARG A 538 0.03 25.35 -14.41
CA ARG A 538 0.70 26.28 -13.49
C ARG A 538 2.18 26.42 -13.79
N THR A 539 2.81 25.37 -14.27
CA THR A 539 4.23 25.38 -14.66
C THR A 539 4.41 26.10 -16.00
N SER A 540 3.52 25.89 -16.98
CA SER A 540 3.59 26.58 -18.28
C SER A 540 3.48 28.09 -18.18
N GLN A 541 2.79 28.60 -17.14
CA GLN A 541 2.64 30.03 -16.87
C GLN A 541 3.86 30.69 -16.18
N ARG A 542 4.92 29.93 -15.84
CA ARG A 542 6.11 30.49 -15.22
C ARG A 542 6.98 31.24 -16.24
N PRO A 543 7.65 32.33 -15.86
CA PRO A 543 8.40 33.21 -16.79
C PRO A 543 9.43 32.47 -17.65
N HIS A 544 10.08 31.44 -17.11
CA HIS A 544 11.09 30.68 -17.84
C HIS A 544 10.49 29.75 -18.92
N TRP A 545 9.19 29.36 -18.80
CA TRP A 545 8.47 28.59 -19.80
C TRP A 545 7.66 29.44 -20.76
N GLN A 546 7.12 30.61 -20.34
CA GLN A 546 6.27 31.48 -21.14
C GLN A 546 6.98 32.01 -22.42
N GLY A 547 8.27 32.22 -22.37
CA GLY A 547 9.04 32.70 -23.54
C GLY A 547 9.44 31.59 -24.53
N LEU A 548 9.13 30.34 -24.23
CA LEU A 548 9.52 29.20 -25.07
C LEU A 548 8.47 28.99 -26.18
N ARG A 549 8.86 29.23 -27.44
CA ARG A 549 7.98 28.98 -28.58
C ARG A 549 7.80 27.47 -28.77
N HIS A 550 6.54 27.01 -28.78
CA HIS A 550 6.13 25.61 -28.85
C HIS A 550 4.91 25.46 -29.77
N GLU A 551 4.65 24.23 -30.20
CA GLU A 551 3.40 23.78 -30.80
C GLU A 551 2.58 23.09 -29.71
N GLU A 552 1.40 23.62 -29.37
CA GLU A 552 0.44 22.95 -28.48
C GLU A 552 -0.38 21.96 -29.30
N LEU A 553 -0.24 20.67 -29.01
CA LEU A 553 -0.94 19.60 -29.73
C LEU A 553 -2.31 19.32 -29.12
N SER A 554 -2.36 19.25 -27.78
CA SER A 554 -3.59 18.89 -27.07
C SER A 554 -3.54 19.32 -25.61
N ARG A 555 -4.72 19.27 -24.94
CA ARG A 555 -4.85 19.56 -23.51
C ARG A 555 -5.82 18.58 -22.85
N PHE A 556 -5.40 18.02 -21.72
CA PHE A 556 -6.17 17.07 -20.91
C PHE A 556 -6.15 17.52 -19.43
N GLY A 557 -7.29 17.99 -18.91
CA GLY A 557 -7.37 18.56 -17.58
C GLY A 557 -6.38 19.70 -17.37
N ILE A 558 -5.42 19.50 -16.47
CA ILE A 558 -4.37 20.50 -16.17
C ILE A 558 -3.09 20.29 -17.01
N TYR A 559 -3.03 19.27 -17.87
CA TYR A 559 -1.84 18.90 -18.65
C TYR A 559 -1.97 19.34 -20.09
N ASN A 560 -0.94 20.03 -20.60
CA ASN A 560 -0.80 20.43 -21.98
C ASN A 560 0.28 19.55 -22.63
N VAL A 561 0.05 19.08 -23.85
CA VAL A 561 1.03 18.35 -24.65
C VAL A 561 1.66 19.31 -25.62
N TRP A 562 2.96 19.55 -25.48
CA TRP A 562 3.73 20.48 -26.28
C TRP A 562 4.80 19.76 -27.09
N ARG A 563 4.96 20.17 -28.35
CA ARG A 563 6.16 19.87 -29.12
C ARG A 563 7.06 21.09 -29.13
N VAL A 564 8.30 20.91 -28.68
CA VAL A 564 9.28 21.97 -28.51
C VAL A 564 10.51 21.67 -29.36
N ASP A 565 10.96 22.67 -30.10
CA ASP A 565 12.24 22.61 -30.83
C ASP A 565 13.41 22.60 -29.83
N ARG A 566 14.32 21.62 -29.98
CA ARG A 566 15.44 21.43 -29.05
C ARG A 566 16.43 22.60 -29.08
N GLN A 567 16.68 23.18 -30.25
CA GLN A 567 17.60 24.32 -30.36
C GLN A 567 17.06 25.52 -29.57
N ARG A 568 15.76 25.75 -29.62
CA ARG A 568 15.10 26.82 -28.82
C ARG A 568 15.14 26.53 -27.32
N LEU A 569 14.95 25.28 -26.93
CA LEU A 569 15.07 24.86 -25.54
C LEU A 569 16.49 25.10 -25.02
N GLU A 570 17.51 24.75 -25.83
CA GLU A 570 18.93 24.97 -25.51
C GLU A 570 19.27 26.46 -25.43
N GLN A 571 18.77 27.28 -26.37
CA GLN A 571 18.95 28.75 -26.33
C GLN A 571 18.36 29.33 -25.05
N ARG A 572 17.14 28.92 -24.67
CA ARG A 572 16.50 29.37 -23.43
C ARG A 572 17.25 28.89 -22.20
N ALA A 573 17.74 27.67 -22.18
CA ALA A 573 18.61 27.16 -21.13
C ALA A 573 19.90 27.98 -20.99
N ALA A 574 20.55 28.33 -22.12
CA ALA A 574 21.74 29.15 -22.12
C ALA A 574 21.52 30.58 -21.57
N GLU A 575 20.33 31.16 -21.80
CA GLU A 575 19.93 32.45 -21.18
C GLU A 575 19.83 32.31 -19.65
N LEU A 576 19.18 31.24 -19.16
CA LEU A 576 19.04 30.98 -17.73
C LEU A 576 20.39 30.69 -17.06
N ILE A 577 21.28 29.95 -17.73
CA ILE A 577 22.65 29.71 -17.24
C ILE A 577 23.41 31.03 -17.07
N ARG A 578 23.31 31.95 -18.05
CA ARG A 578 23.92 33.29 -17.95
C ARG A 578 23.35 34.11 -16.79
N SER A 579 22.09 33.88 -16.40
CA SER A 579 21.48 34.49 -15.21
C SER A 579 21.82 33.78 -13.89
N GLY A 580 22.69 32.77 -13.91
CA GLY A 580 23.18 32.09 -12.71
C GLY A 580 22.47 30.77 -12.36
N VAL A 581 21.52 30.30 -13.20
CA VAL A 581 20.86 29.01 -13.01
C VAL A 581 21.84 27.89 -13.42
N ARG A 582 21.98 26.86 -12.61
CA ARG A 582 22.86 25.69 -12.88
C ARG A 582 22.06 24.42 -13.10
N ALA A 583 22.57 23.53 -13.94
CA ALA A 583 22.09 22.17 -14.02
C ALA A 583 22.52 21.38 -12.76
N ASP A 584 21.57 20.69 -12.14
CA ASP A 584 21.79 19.91 -10.91
C ASP A 584 21.35 18.43 -11.05
N TRP A 585 21.02 17.99 -12.26
CA TRP A 585 20.50 16.65 -12.49
C TRP A 585 21.54 15.54 -12.25
N LEU A 586 22.84 15.86 -12.29
CA LEU A 586 23.92 14.93 -11.98
C LEU A 586 24.11 14.72 -10.48
N GLU A 587 23.57 15.61 -9.63
CA GLU A 587 23.65 15.43 -8.19
C GLU A 587 22.91 14.14 -7.78
N PRO A 588 23.55 13.29 -6.94
CA PRO A 588 22.93 12.05 -6.52
C PRO A 588 21.60 12.31 -5.79
N ARG A 589 20.51 11.84 -6.36
CA ARG A 589 19.18 11.85 -5.72
C ARG A 589 18.69 10.40 -5.62
N PRO A 590 18.45 9.90 -4.40
CA PRO A 590 18.13 8.47 -4.20
C PRO A 590 16.82 8.00 -4.87
N GLU A 591 15.94 8.92 -5.24
CA GLU A 591 14.63 8.65 -5.84
C GLU A 591 14.49 9.24 -7.26
N ARG A 592 15.59 9.46 -7.95
CA ARG A 592 15.56 9.91 -9.36
C ARG A 592 15.16 8.74 -10.28
N PHE A 593 14.17 8.96 -11.14
CA PHE A 593 13.67 8.01 -12.14
C PHE A 593 13.42 8.68 -13.49
#